data_fa255d203d656b7d01dd84b8f2a491d5
#
_entry.id   fa255d203d656b7d01dd84b8f2a491d5
#
_cell.length_a   1.000
_cell.length_b   1.000
_cell.length_c   1.000
_cell.angle_alpha   90.00
_cell.angle_beta   90.00
_cell.angle_gamma   90.00
#
_symmetry.space_group_name_H-M   'P 1'
#
loop_
_entity.id
_entity.type
_entity.pdbx_description
1 polymer ?
#
loop_
_entity_poly.entity_id
_entity_poly.type
_entity_poly.pdbx_seq_one_letter_code
_entity_poly.pdbx_strand_id
1 'polypeptide(L)'
;MKCVSIAIDGPAGAGKSTLARKTARELGFLYVDTGAIYRTVALRVREAGADPSNPAQVESLLEGLDIRMDYGEDGVQRMYLSGRDVTEAIRENSVSALASQVAALPAVRDFLLDFQRRQARERDVVMDGRDIGTVVLPRAGVKIFLTAAPEVRAERRLLELRQRGQEAEFDAVLSGILRRDEQDRTRAVAPLRQAEDAVLLDTTRLDRA
;
A
#
# COMPACT_ATOMS: atom_id res chain seq x y z
N MET A 1 -2.77 -21.72 18.10
CA MET A 1 -1.48 -21.48 17.41
C MET A 1 -1.40 -19.99 17.09
N LYS A 2 -0.19 -19.42 17.08
CA LYS A 2 -0.01 -18.00 16.74
C LYS A 2 0.05 -17.90 15.22
N CYS A 3 -0.75 -17.00 14.61
CA CYS A 3 -0.74 -16.80 13.17
C CYS A 3 0.64 -16.34 12.66
N VAL A 4 1.02 -16.79 11.47
CA VAL A 4 2.25 -16.40 10.80
C VAL A 4 2.00 -15.12 10.00
N SER A 5 2.94 -14.20 10.04
CA SER A 5 2.88 -12.99 9.23
C SER A 5 4.18 -12.75 8.48
N ILE A 6 4.04 -12.38 7.21
CA ILE A 6 5.13 -11.98 6.31
C ILE A 6 4.90 -10.52 5.94
N ALA A 7 5.90 -9.68 6.23
CA ALA A 7 5.88 -8.25 5.92
C ALA A 7 6.75 -7.98 4.68
N ILE A 8 6.20 -7.27 3.68
CA ILE A 8 6.93 -6.87 2.48
C ILE A 8 6.85 -5.36 2.33
N ASP A 9 7.94 -4.67 2.64
CA ASP A 9 8.04 -3.22 2.53
C ASP A 9 8.90 -2.80 1.33
N GLY A 10 8.79 -1.54 0.95
CA GLY A 10 9.62 -0.98 -0.12
C GLY A 10 8.90 0.10 -0.94
N PRO A 11 9.61 0.80 -1.84
CA PRO A 11 9.09 1.91 -2.62
C PRO A 11 8.02 1.49 -3.64
N ALA A 12 7.31 2.47 -4.21
CA ALA A 12 6.33 2.22 -5.26
C ALA A 12 6.99 1.61 -6.52
N GLY A 13 6.30 0.67 -7.18
CA GLY A 13 6.81 0.05 -8.42
C GLY A 13 7.90 -1.01 -8.24
N ALA A 14 8.34 -1.30 -7.00
CA ALA A 14 9.38 -2.32 -6.73
C ALA A 14 8.91 -3.78 -6.97
N GLY A 15 7.60 -4.02 -7.19
CA GLY A 15 7.07 -5.36 -7.41
C GLY A 15 6.48 -6.05 -6.18
N LYS A 16 6.35 -5.33 -5.05
CA LYS A 16 5.84 -5.86 -3.78
C LYS A 16 4.53 -6.63 -3.91
N SER A 17 3.51 -6.01 -4.50
CA SER A 17 2.18 -6.63 -4.60
C SER A 17 2.16 -7.87 -5.51
N THR A 18 3.07 -7.95 -6.48
CA THR A 18 3.26 -9.14 -7.31
C THR A 18 3.87 -10.28 -6.50
N LEU A 19 4.96 -10.00 -5.78
CA LEU A 19 5.60 -10.96 -4.90
C LEU A 19 4.65 -11.40 -3.79
N ALA A 20 4.00 -10.46 -3.10
CA ALA A 20 3.11 -10.74 -1.98
C ALA A 20 1.94 -11.65 -2.38
N ARG A 21 1.29 -11.37 -3.53
CA ARG A 21 0.21 -12.23 -4.04
C ARG A 21 0.68 -13.62 -4.41
N LYS A 22 1.83 -13.74 -5.08
CA LYS A 22 2.41 -15.04 -5.45
C LYS A 22 2.75 -15.84 -4.20
N THR A 23 3.44 -15.23 -3.23
CA THR A 23 3.81 -15.86 -1.96
C THR A 23 2.57 -16.27 -1.15
N ALA A 24 1.57 -15.41 -1.03
CA ALA A 24 0.34 -15.72 -0.30
C ALA A 24 -0.39 -16.93 -0.92
N ARG A 25 -0.49 -16.97 -2.24
CA ARG A 25 -1.10 -18.10 -2.95
C ARG A 25 -0.34 -19.40 -2.76
N GLU A 26 0.99 -19.37 -2.87
CA GLU A 26 1.84 -20.57 -2.69
C GLU A 26 1.79 -21.14 -1.28
N LEU A 27 1.65 -20.26 -0.26
CA LEU A 27 1.59 -20.65 1.13
C LEU A 27 0.16 -20.89 1.66
N GLY A 28 -0.87 -20.57 0.88
CA GLY A 28 -2.25 -20.59 1.36
C GLY A 28 -2.56 -19.49 2.38
N PHE A 29 -1.80 -18.40 2.38
CA PHE A 29 -1.96 -17.26 3.28
C PHE A 29 -2.87 -16.20 2.67
N LEU A 30 -3.40 -15.34 3.52
CA LEU A 30 -4.18 -14.19 3.09
C LEU A 30 -3.24 -13.08 2.60
N TYR A 31 -3.50 -12.54 1.40
CA TYR A 31 -2.78 -11.36 0.90
C TYR A 31 -3.48 -10.08 1.34
N VAL A 32 -2.75 -9.13 1.96
CA VAL A 32 -3.26 -7.83 2.40
C VAL A 32 -2.51 -6.69 1.71
N ASP A 33 -3.18 -6.00 0.77
CA ASP A 33 -2.73 -4.73 0.16
C ASP A 33 -3.09 -3.57 1.08
N THR A 34 -2.14 -3.12 1.91
CA THR A 34 -2.39 -1.97 2.78
C THR A 34 -2.54 -0.67 2.00
N GLY A 35 -1.91 -0.56 0.84
CA GLY A 35 -2.11 0.58 -0.06
C GLY A 35 -3.57 0.73 -0.49
N ALA A 36 -4.32 -0.37 -0.66
CA ALA A 36 -5.76 -0.31 -0.93
C ALA A 36 -6.54 0.30 0.24
N ILE A 37 -6.14 -0.02 1.48
CA ILE A 37 -6.78 0.51 2.70
C ILE A 37 -6.59 2.04 2.76
N TYR A 38 -5.36 2.55 2.57
CA TYR A 38 -5.09 4.00 2.53
C TYR A 38 -5.80 4.70 1.35
N ARG A 39 -5.88 4.04 0.18
CA ARG A 39 -6.62 4.56 -0.96
C ARG A 39 -8.13 4.66 -0.70
N THR A 40 -8.69 3.81 0.16
CA THR A 40 -10.10 3.92 0.55
C THR A 40 -10.35 5.19 1.36
N VAL A 41 -9.46 5.54 2.30
CA VAL A 41 -9.53 6.83 3.00
C VAL A 41 -9.35 8.00 2.02
N ALA A 42 -8.37 7.90 1.12
CA ALA A 42 -8.13 8.94 0.11
C ALA A 42 -9.35 9.17 -0.80
N LEU A 43 -10.07 8.10 -1.16
CA LEU A 43 -11.32 8.21 -1.92
C LEU A 43 -12.37 8.98 -1.12
N ARG A 44 -12.52 8.69 0.18
CA ARG A 44 -13.44 9.42 1.06
C ARG A 44 -13.12 10.91 1.13
N VAL A 45 -11.83 11.26 1.27
CA VAL A 45 -11.35 12.66 1.29
C VAL A 45 -11.67 13.35 -0.03
N ARG A 46 -11.42 12.69 -1.16
CA ARG A 46 -11.74 13.21 -2.50
C ARG A 46 -13.26 13.43 -2.68
N GLU A 47 -14.08 12.47 -2.31
CA GLU A 47 -15.55 12.54 -2.43
C GLU A 47 -16.16 13.63 -1.56
N ALA A 48 -15.53 13.92 -0.41
CA ALA A 48 -15.94 15.02 0.46
C ALA A 48 -15.46 16.39 -0.02
N GLY A 49 -14.58 16.46 -1.05
CA GLY A 49 -13.96 17.71 -1.48
C GLY A 49 -13.03 18.32 -0.41
N ALA A 50 -12.55 17.53 0.54
CA ALA A 50 -11.68 17.99 1.60
C ALA A 50 -10.24 18.16 1.11
N ASP A 51 -9.53 19.13 1.69
CA ASP A 51 -8.11 19.35 1.45
C ASP A 51 -7.28 18.26 2.19
N PRO A 52 -6.57 17.38 1.47
CA PRO A 52 -5.77 16.31 2.08
C PRO A 52 -4.57 16.84 2.88
N SER A 53 -4.20 18.11 2.71
CA SER A 53 -3.14 18.77 3.48
C SER A 53 -3.66 19.42 4.79
N ASN A 54 -4.96 19.47 4.98
CA ASN A 54 -5.60 20.01 6.19
C ASN A 54 -5.96 18.86 7.16
N PRO A 55 -5.18 18.63 8.23
CA PRO A 55 -5.42 17.53 9.15
C PRO A 55 -6.82 17.54 9.78
N ALA A 56 -7.33 18.70 10.17
CA ALA A 56 -8.63 18.81 10.84
C ALA A 56 -9.79 18.41 9.92
N GLN A 57 -9.73 18.76 8.62
CA GLN A 57 -10.73 18.32 7.65
C GLN A 57 -10.68 16.81 7.45
N VAL A 58 -9.49 16.22 7.36
CA VAL A 58 -9.34 14.77 7.18
C VAL A 58 -9.79 14.02 8.45
N GLU A 59 -9.40 14.48 9.62
CA GLU A 59 -9.78 13.88 10.92
C GLU A 59 -11.29 13.82 11.09
N SER A 60 -12.00 14.91 10.77
CA SER A 60 -13.47 14.94 10.86
C SER A 60 -14.16 13.91 9.96
N LEU A 61 -13.50 13.47 8.89
CA LEU A 61 -14.02 12.44 7.97
C LEU A 61 -13.74 11.01 8.47
N LEU A 62 -12.88 10.83 9.49
CA LEU A 62 -12.61 9.52 10.07
C LEU A 62 -13.67 9.11 11.09
N GLU A 63 -14.37 10.09 11.69
CA GLU A 63 -15.46 9.80 12.63
C GLU A 63 -16.59 9.05 11.92
N GLY A 64 -16.92 7.86 12.43
CA GLY A 64 -17.95 7.01 11.85
C GLY A 64 -17.63 6.45 10.47
N LEU A 65 -16.39 6.58 10.00
CA LEU A 65 -15.97 6.03 8.71
C LEU A 65 -15.99 4.51 8.74
N ASP A 66 -16.94 3.91 8.01
CA ASP A 66 -17.04 2.45 7.83
C ASP A 66 -16.18 2.02 6.65
N ILE A 67 -15.07 1.35 6.96
CA ILE A 67 -14.21 0.68 5.98
C ILE A 67 -14.25 -0.82 6.26
N ARG A 68 -14.59 -1.59 5.24
CA ARG A 68 -14.55 -3.05 5.29
C ARG A 68 -13.65 -3.60 4.19
N MET A 69 -12.95 -4.67 4.51
CA MET A 69 -12.17 -5.47 3.58
C MET A 69 -12.73 -6.88 3.57
N ASP A 70 -12.87 -7.44 2.39
CA ASP A 70 -13.35 -8.80 2.18
C ASP A 70 -12.58 -9.43 1.01
N TYR A 71 -12.81 -10.71 0.74
CA TYR A 71 -12.17 -11.44 -0.35
C TYR A 71 -13.26 -12.09 -1.21
N GLY A 72 -13.16 -11.89 -2.52
CA GLY A 72 -14.02 -12.59 -3.47
C GLY A 72 -13.67 -14.08 -3.54
N GLU A 73 -14.52 -14.84 -4.23
CA GLU A 73 -14.26 -16.27 -4.52
C GLU A 73 -12.95 -16.48 -5.30
N ASP A 74 -12.50 -15.46 -6.03
CA ASP A 74 -11.23 -15.40 -6.73
C ASP A 74 -10.02 -15.15 -5.80
N GLY A 75 -10.24 -15.01 -4.49
CA GLY A 75 -9.21 -14.67 -3.50
C GLY A 75 -8.68 -13.24 -3.60
N VAL A 76 -9.32 -12.39 -4.42
CA VAL A 76 -8.91 -10.98 -4.58
C VAL A 76 -9.53 -10.13 -3.48
N GLN A 77 -8.67 -9.31 -2.86
CA GLN A 77 -9.10 -8.33 -1.86
C GLN A 77 -10.08 -7.32 -2.46
N ARG A 78 -11.22 -7.16 -1.80
CA ARG A 78 -12.26 -6.17 -2.09
C ARG A 78 -12.28 -5.12 -0.98
N MET A 79 -12.49 -3.87 -1.36
CA MET A 79 -12.60 -2.76 -0.42
C MET A 79 -14.00 -2.16 -0.48
N TYR A 80 -14.57 -1.93 0.70
CA TYR A 80 -15.88 -1.32 0.85
C TYR A 80 -15.79 -0.04 1.68
N LEU A 81 -16.50 0.98 1.23
CA LEU A 81 -16.64 2.26 1.90
C LEU A 81 -18.13 2.52 2.14
N SER A 82 -18.55 2.53 3.41
CA SER A 82 -19.97 2.68 3.81
C SER A 82 -20.90 1.71 3.05
N GLY A 83 -20.50 0.44 2.98
CA GLY A 83 -21.21 -0.64 2.30
C GLY A 83 -21.07 -0.70 0.78
N ARG A 84 -20.51 0.32 0.13
CA ARG A 84 -20.30 0.38 -1.32
C ARG A 84 -18.95 -0.27 -1.70
N ASP A 85 -18.94 -1.18 -2.67
CA ASP A 85 -17.69 -1.69 -3.26
C ASP A 85 -16.96 -0.57 -3.99
N VAL A 86 -15.71 -0.30 -3.57
CA VAL A 86 -14.86 0.74 -4.11
C VAL A 86 -13.56 0.18 -4.68
N THR A 87 -13.47 -1.12 -4.87
CA THR A 87 -12.26 -1.85 -5.27
C THR A 87 -11.61 -1.30 -6.54
N GLU A 88 -12.43 -0.93 -7.54
CA GLU A 88 -11.90 -0.32 -8.76
C GLU A 88 -11.70 1.19 -8.62
N ALA A 89 -12.61 1.90 -7.96
CA ALA A 89 -12.53 3.35 -7.79
C ALA A 89 -11.25 3.79 -7.06
N ILE A 90 -10.78 3.01 -6.09
CA ILE A 90 -9.54 3.29 -5.36
C ILE A 90 -8.26 3.11 -6.19
N ARG A 91 -8.35 2.57 -7.42
CA ARG A 91 -7.22 2.37 -8.33
C ARG A 91 -6.99 3.53 -9.28
N GLU A 92 -7.88 4.52 -9.28
CA GLU A 92 -7.73 5.74 -10.07
C GLU A 92 -6.43 6.49 -9.70
N ASN A 93 -5.80 7.11 -10.70
CA ASN A 93 -4.54 7.84 -10.48
C ASN A 93 -4.70 9.00 -9.51
N SER A 94 -5.83 9.72 -9.55
CA SER A 94 -6.18 10.81 -8.63
C SER A 94 -6.23 10.34 -7.17
N VAL A 95 -6.86 9.18 -6.90
CA VAL A 95 -6.92 8.58 -5.56
C VAL A 95 -5.53 8.13 -5.11
N SER A 96 -4.75 7.53 -6.01
CA SER A 96 -3.40 7.06 -5.70
C SER A 96 -2.44 8.20 -5.32
N ALA A 97 -2.60 9.38 -5.92
CA ALA A 97 -1.84 10.58 -5.55
C ALA A 97 -2.21 11.09 -4.16
N LEU A 98 -3.50 11.13 -3.84
CA LEU A 98 -4.01 11.55 -2.52
C LEU A 98 -3.62 10.56 -1.41
N ALA A 99 -3.54 9.27 -1.71
CA ALA A 99 -3.23 8.25 -0.73
C ALA A 99 -1.89 8.47 0.00
N SER A 100 -0.87 8.99 -0.69
CA SER A 100 0.41 9.32 -0.06
C SER A 100 0.29 10.51 0.91
N GLN A 101 -0.55 11.49 0.59
CA GLN A 101 -0.79 12.67 1.43
C GLN A 101 -1.54 12.28 2.70
N VAL A 102 -2.67 11.57 2.58
CA VAL A 102 -3.43 11.13 3.76
C VAL A 102 -2.66 10.13 4.61
N ALA A 103 -1.80 9.29 4.01
CA ALA A 103 -0.95 8.36 4.74
C ALA A 103 0.18 9.03 5.56
N ALA A 104 0.46 10.30 5.33
CA ALA A 104 1.38 11.10 6.14
C ALA A 104 0.73 11.63 7.43
N LEU A 105 -0.61 11.66 7.50
CA LEU A 105 -1.34 12.18 8.65
C LEU A 105 -1.39 11.16 9.80
N PRO A 106 -0.95 11.53 11.03
CA PRO A 106 -0.96 10.64 12.20
C PRO A 106 -2.34 10.04 12.46
N ALA A 107 -3.39 10.84 12.47
CA ALA A 107 -4.75 10.39 12.77
C ALA A 107 -5.25 9.30 11.79
N VAL A 108 -4.94 9.40 10.50
CA VAL A 108 -5.27 8.37 9.51
C VAL A 108 -4.53 7.07 9.82
N ARG A 109 -3.29 7.17 10.24
CA ARG A 109 -2.48 6.00 10.58
C ARG A 109 -2.98 5.30 11.83
N ASP A 110 -3.28 6.07 12.87
CA ASP A 110 -3.83 5.55 14.12
C ASP A 110 -5.19 4.88 13.89
N PHE A 111 -6.06 5.50 13.11
CA PHE A 111 -7.35 4.94 12.70
C PHE A 111 -7.21 3.59 11.99
N LEU A 112 -6.23 3.46 11.08
CA LEU A 112 -6.05 2.25 10.27
C LEU A 112 -5.18 1.17 10.95
N LEU A 113 -4.40 1.50 11.97
CA LEU A 113 -3.40 0.60 12.54
C LEU A 113 -4.03 -0.68 13.12
N ASP A 114 -5.10 -0.54 13.91
CA ASP A 114 -5.77 -1.71 14.49
C ASP A 114 -6.50 -2.53 13.42
N PHE A 115 -7.09 -1.87 12.42
CA PHE A 115 -7.72 -2.53 11.28
C PHE A 115 -6.72 -3.44 10.54
N GLN A 116 -5.51 -2.94 10.26
CA GLN A 116 -4.44 -3.72 9.61
C GLN A 116 -3.96 -4.87 10.52
N ARG A 117 -3.70 -4.59 11.81
CA ARG A 117 -3.22 -5.60 12.76
C ARG A 117 -4.20 -6.74 12.99
N ARG A 118 -5.50 -6.46 12.93
CA ARG A 118 -6.55 -7.46 13.10
C ARG A 118 -6.43 -8.57 12.08
N GLN A 119 -6.11 -8.26 10.82
CA GLN A 119 -5.92 -9.26 9.76
C GLN A 119 -4.87 -10.31 10.13
N ALA A 120 -3.74 -9.86 10.69
CA ALA A 120 -2.64 -10.74 11.09
C ALA A 120 -2.86 -11.46 12.44
N ARG A 121 -3.85 -11.03 13.24
CA ARG A 121 -4.25 -11.73 14.47
C ARG A 121 -5.15 -12.93 14.18
N GLU A 122 -5.94 -12.84 13.15
CA GLU A 122 -7.00 -13.79 12.83
C GLU A 122 -6.56 -14.87 11.83
N ARG A 123 -5.59 -14.57 10.98
CA ARG A 123 -5.14 -15.44 9.88
C ARG A 123 -3.65 -15.31 9.60
N ASP A 124 -3.08 -16.33 8.97
CA ASP A 124 -1.76 -16.23 8.35
C ASP A 124 -1.80 -15.26 7.18
N VAL A 125 -0.88 -14.28 7.14
CA VAL A 125 -0.94 -13.18 6.17
C VAL A 125 0.40 -12.93 5.48
N VAL A 126 0.33 -12.50 4.21
CA VAL A 126 1.37 -11.74 3.53
C VAL A 126 0.86 -10.32 3.33
N MET A 127 1.48 -9.36 3.98
CA MET A 127 1.06 -7.96 3.97
C MET A 127 2.10 -7.10 3.29
N ASP A 128 1.72 -6.29 2.30
CA ASP A 128 2.65 -5.36 1.66
C ASP A 128 2.32 -3.89 1.94
N GLY A 129 3.37 -3.09 2.05
CA GLY A 129 3.23 -1.66 2.36
C GLY A 129 4.53 -0.87 2.32
N ARG A 130 4.72 0.02 3.33
CA ARG A 130 5.88 0.89 3.50
C ARG A 130 6.53 0.77 4.87
N ASP A 131 5.77 0.33 5.85
CA ASP A 131 6.11 0.30 7.27
C ASP A 131 5.52 -0.93 7.97
N ILE A 132 5.29 -1.99 7.21
CA ILE A 132 4.67 -3.20 7.75
C ILE A 132 5.60 -3.85 8.76
N GLY A 133 6.86 -4.08 8.39
CA GLY A 133 7.85 -4.71 9.27
C GLY A 133 8.40 -3.81 10.37
N THR A 134 8.19 -2.48 10.28
CA THR A 134 8.70 -1.53 11.28
C THR A 134 7.63 -1.05 12.26
N VAL A 135 6.37 -0.90 11.82
CA VAL A 135 5.28 -0.31 12.61
C VAL A 135 4.07 -1.22 12.73
N VAL A 136 3.54 -1.71 11.62
CA VAL A 136 2.27 -2.47 11.63
C VAL A 136 2.47 -3.83 12.28
N LEU A 137 3.43 -4.61 11.80
CA LEU A 137 3.77 -5.96 12.25
C LEU A 137 5.25 -6.07 12.64
N PRO A 138 5.72 -5.34 13.66
CA PRO A 138 7.14 -5.31 14.03
C PRO A 138 7.67 -6.66 14.53
N ARG A 139 6.78 -7.63 14.78
CA ARG A 139 7.11 -9.00 15.17
C ARG A 139 6.72 -10.01 14.08
N ALA A 140 6.62 -9.59 12.82
CA ALA A 140 6.41 -10.51 11.71
C ALA A 140 7.51 -11.58 11.65
N GLY A 141 7.13 -12.83 11.36
CA GLY A 141 8.08 -13.94 11.31
C GLY A 141 9.08 -13.84 10.16
N VAL A 142 8.69 -13.18 9.05
CA VAL A 142 9.55 -12.88 7.92
C VAL A 142 9.33 -11.43 7.52
N LYS A 143 10.43 -10.70 7.27
CA LYS A 143 10.40 -9.33 6.77
C LYS A 143 11.29 -9.19 5.54
N ILE A 144 10.74 -8.61 4.50
CA ILE A 144 11.43 -8.35 3.24
C ILE A 144 11.34 -6.86 2.93
N PHE A 145 12.47 -6.25 2.61
CA PHE A 145 12.52 -4.92 2.04
C PHE A 145 12.82 -5.04 0.55
N LEU A 146 11.80 -4.85 -0.27
CA LEU A 146 11.89 -4.99 -1.73
C LEU A 146 12.23 -3.64 -2.36
N THR A 147 13.29 -3.59 -3.16
CA THR A 147 13.71 -2.38 -3.88
C THR A 147 13.96 -2.65 -5.37
N ALA A 148 14.06 -1.60 -6.14
CA ALA A 148 14.60 -1.57 -7.50
C ALA A 148 15.01 -0.15 -7.85
N ALA A 149 15.93 0.02 -8.81
CA ALA A 149 16.34 1.32 -9.33
C ALA A 149 15.11 2.13 -9.79
N PRO A 150 15.07 3.46 -9.52
CA PRO A 150 13.92 4.30 -9.89
C PRO A 150 13.55 4.22 -11.36
N GLU A 151 14.53 4.15 -12.24
CA GLU A 151 14.37 4.04 -13.70
C GLU A 151 13.63 2.75 -14.08
N VAL A 152 14.04 1.62 -13.50
CA VAL A 152 13.40 0.32 -13.73
C VAL A 152 11.95 0.32 -13.21
N ARG A 153 11.70 0.99 -12.09
CA ARG A 153 10.34 1.14 -11.55
C ARG A 153 9.48 2.04 -12.44
N ALA A 154 10.08 3.08 -13.04
CA ALA A 154 9.43 3.94 -14.01
C ALA A 154 9.05 3.19 -15.29
N GLU A 155 9.95 2.37 -15.83
CA GLU A 155 9.69 1.51 -16.99
C GLU A 155 8.54 0.53 -16.71
N ARG A 156 8.56 -0.15 -15.55
CA ARG A 156 7.48 -1.06 -15.14
C ARG A 156 6.14 -0.34 -15.04
N ARG A 157 6.14 0.88 -14.48
CA ARG A 157 4.92 1.68 -14.36
C ARG A 157 4.43 2.17 -15.71
N LEU A 158 5.32 2.58 -16.60
CA LEU A 158 4.96 3.00 -17.96
C LEU A 158 4.31 1.85 -18.74
N LEU A 159 4.85 0.63 -18.62
CA LEU A 159 4.26 -0.56 -19.22
C LEU A 159 2.84 -0.82 -18.66
N GLU A 160 2.64 -0.70 -17.35
CA GLU A 160 1.32 -0.86 -16.74
C GLU A 160 0.30 0.19 -17.22
N LEU A 161 0.73 1.45 -17.38
CA LEU A 161 -0.12 2.52 -17.92
C LEU A 161 -0.52 2.24 -19.36
N ARG A 162 0.44 1.84 -20.22
CA ARG A 162 0.17 1.47 -21.61
C ARG A 162 -0.80 0.30 -21.74
N GLN A 163 -0.67 -0.72 -20.90
CA GLN A 163 -1.61 -1.86 -20.86
C GLN A 163 -3.04 -1.44 -20.49
N ARG A 164 -3.21 -0.31 -19.80
CA ARG A 164 -4.51 0.29 -19.46
C ARG A 164 -4.98 1.34 -20.50
N GLY A 165 -4.28 1.48 -21.63
CA GLY A 165 -4.61 2.47 -22.66
C GLY A 165 -4.32 3.91 -22.24
N GLN A 166 -3.44 4.12 -21.23
CA GLN A 166 -3.04 5.44 -20.75
C GLN A 166 -1.66 5.77 -21.32
N GLU A 167 -1.57 6.92 -21.99
CA GLU A 167 -0.29 7.47 -22.43
C GLU A 167 0.37 8.25 -21.29
N ALA A 168 1.68 8.10 -21.16
CA ALA A 168 2.49 8.85 -20.21
C ALA A 168 3.94 8.92 -20.70
N GLU A 169 4.60 10.03 -20.42
CA GLU A 169 6.01 10.23 -20.70
C GLU A 169 6.88 9.64 -19.59
N PHE A 170 8.00 9.02 -19.97
CA PHE A 170 8.91 8.36 -19.03
C PHE A 170 9.42 9.32 -17.94
N ASP A 171 9.86 10.51 -18.31
CA ASP A 171 10.40 11.51 -17.38
C ASP A 171 9.34 11.98 -16.36
N ALA A 172 8.09 12.10 -16.79
CA ALA A 172 6.98 12.45 -15.90
C ALA A 172 6.71 11.32 -14.90
N VAL A 173 6.73 10.05 -15.34
CA VAL A 173 6.57 8.89 -14.49
C VAL A 173 7.72 8.77 -13.49
N LEU A 174 8.97 8.92 -13.95
CA LEU A 174 10.18 8.86 -13.12
C LEU A 174 10.16 9.97 -12.05
N SER A 175 9.88 11.22 -12.45
CA SER A 175 9.75 12.35 -11.54
C SER A 175 8.68 12.12 -10.47
N GLY A 176 7.55 11.51 -10.87
CA GLY A 176 6.49 11.13 -9.95
C GLY A 176 6.93 10.06 -8.93
N ILE A 177 7.69 9.08 -9.37
CA ILE A 177 8.26 8.02 -8.51
C ILE A 177 9.25 8.62 -7.51
N LEU A 178 10.21 9.43 -7.96
CA LEU A 178 11.22 10.05 -7.10
C LEU A 178 10.59 10.94 -6.03
N ARG A 179 9.61 11.77 -6.41
CA ARG A 179 8.86 12.60 -5.45
C ARG A 179 8.12 11.77 -4.40
N ARG A 180 7.49 10.69 -4.83
CA ARG A 180 6.77 9.79 -3.90
C ARG A 180 7.72 9.07 -2.96
N ASP A 181 8.86 8.61 -3.45
CA ASP A 181 9.89 7.96 -2.62
C ASP A 181 10.42 8.92 -1.55
N GLU A 182 10.64 10.18 -1.94
CA GLU A 182 11.07 11.20 -0.99
C GLU A 182 9.99 11.47 0.07
N GLN A 183 8.74 11.62 -0.33
CA GLN A 183 7.62 11.77 0.60
C GLN A 183 7.51 10.57 1.55
N ASP A 184 7.60 9.34 1.03
CA ASP A 184 7.51 8.13 1.85
C ASP A 184 8.68 8.01 2.84
N ARG A 185 9.90 8.46 2.47
CA ARG A 185 11.11 8.40 3.31
C ARG A 185 11.17 9.51 4.36
N THR A 186 10.68 10.71 4.03
CA THR A 186 10.84 11.91 4.89
C THR A 186 9.62 12.21 5.76
N ARG A 187 8.52 11.47 5.59
CA ARG A 187 7.34 11.68 6.45
C ARG A 187 7.67 11.48 7.92
N ALA A 188 7.13 12.35 8.78
CA ALA A 188 7.44 12.39 10.21
C ALA A 188 7.01 11.10 10.94
N VAL A 189 5.91 10.45 10.49
CA VAL A 189 5.37 9.25 11.13
C VAL A 189 5.54 8.05 10.21
N ALA A 190 6.12 6.98 10.74
CA ALA A 190 6.33 5.70 10.07
C ALA A 190 6.99 5.84 8.67
N PRO A 191 8.17 6.48 8.56
CA PRO A 191 8.86 6.65 7.30
C PRO A 191 9.17 5.30 6.64
N LEU A 192 9.25 5.29 5.31
CA LEU A 192 9.72 4.13 4.56
C LEU A 192 11.19 3.87 4.92
N ARG A 193 11.44 2.81 5.66
CA ARG A 193 12.78 2.34 6.02
C ARG A 193 12.79 0.82 6.12
N GLN A 194 13.95 0.24 5.84
CA GLN A 194 14.17 -1.19 6.07
C GLN A 194 14.15 -1.47 7.59
N ALA A 195 13.43 -2.51 8.01
CA ALA A 195 13.55 -3.02 9.37
C ALA A 195 14.91 -3.70 9.55
N GLU A 196 15.48 -3.63 10.75
CA GLU A 196 16.84 -4.14 11.04
C GLU A 196 16.98 -5.64 10.72
N ASP A 197 15.89 -6.39 10.95
CA ASP A 197 15.80 -7.84 10.69
C ASP A 197 15.18 -8.18 9.32
N ALA A 198 15.02 -7.20 8.43
CA ALA A 198 14.46 -7.44 7.10
C ALA A 198 15.56 -7.84 6.10
N VAL A 199 15.26 -8.86 5.30
CA VAL A 199 16.07 -9.23 4.13
C VAL A 199 15.87 -8.19 3.03
N LEU A 200 16.95 -7.58 2.57
CA LEU A 200 16.94 -6.70 1.39
C LEU A 200 16.88 -7.55 0.12
N LEU A 201 15.89 -7.29 -0.73
CA LEU A 201 15.75 -7.90 -2.03
C LEU A 201 15.72 -6.82 -3.12
N ASP A 202 16.81 -6.69 -3.86
CA ASP A 202 16.90 -5.80 -5.01
C ASP A 202 16.44 -6.51 -6.28
N THR A 203 15.36 -6.01 -6.88
CA THR A 203 14.76 -6.55 -8.09
C THR A 203 15.14 -5.80 -9.36
N THR A 204 16.16 -4.93 -9.31
CA THR A 204 16.58 -4.11 -10.45
C THR A 204 16.86 -4.95 -11.70
N ARG A 205 17.49 -6.10 -11.51
CA ARG A 205 17.89 -7.02 -12.60
C ARG A 205 17.01 -8.27 -12.70
N LEU A 206 15.90 -8.30 -11.98
CA LEU A 206 14.97 -9.43 -11.98
C LEU A 206 13.77 -9.12 -12.85
N ASP A 207 13.37 -10.07 -13.65
CA ASP A 207 12.10 -10.05 -14.38
C ASP A 207 10.97 -10.70 -13.57
N ARG A 208 9.75 -10.73 -14.15
CA ARG A 208 8.54 -11.23 -13.47
C ARG A 208 8.33 -12.74 -13.67
N ALA A 209 9.37 -13.50 -13.97
CA ALA A 209 9.24 -14.94 -14.22
C ALA A 209 8.61 -15.72 -13.05
#